data_e9f8d827bfd5bf1a52a5a5363703a929
#
_entry.id   e9f8d827bfd5bf1a52a5a5363703a929
#
_cell.length_a   1.000
_cell.length_b   1.000
_cell.length_c   1.000
_cell.angle_alpha   90.00
_cell.angle_beta   90.00
_cell.angle_gamma   90.00
#
_symmetry.space_group_name_H-M   'P 1'
#
loop_
_entity.id
_entity.type
_entity.pdbx_description
1 polymer ?
#
loop_
_entity_poly.entity_id
_entity_poly.type
_entity_poly.pdbx_seq_one_letter_code
_entity_poly.pdbx_strand_id
1 'polypeptide(L)'
;MRTQTGKLLIVLLFLLGAAGTTRARQTDSIPRKPAVGIGKGIVWQSPGDGFSLAMHLRMQNLLGLSFDRGFAFREIEARIKQLQVKFSGHIYSPRLTYSMQLNFTGHAANAVSNSDILGDAILRYAPSPAWSIGLGQAKVQAARAQITSSGLLEFVDRSIVNSRFNADRDFGLFVQFDLPRDEGFTFTAKTSVTLGEGRNWGRSSNGGLVYTRRVELYPLGRFKEQGESSEGDLAHEKQVRIMVAGAYSLNRKAVRTAGQRGELLPDGAARNLGNWYADLLLKYRGFSFCADFMGRTCHDPIFDDEARTWVYTGWGFNVQAGYIIRRKWEIALRRSTLFPRSEVQARAGYQRRDRTTLGVSRYIVGHALKVQADVSYDNRTRAATDNYERWYFALQVEVGL
;
A
#
# COMPACT_ATOMS: atom_id res chain seq x y z
N MET A 1 15.60 -7.35 -35.93
CA MET A 1 14.93 -6.86 -34.69
C MET A 1 13.61 -6.15 -35.03
N ARG A 2 12.68 -6.80 -35.67
CA ARG A 2 11.35 -6.26 -36.09
C ARG A 2 10.31 -7.37 -35.95
N THR A 3 9.80 -7.70 -34.74
CA THR A 3 8.61 -8.59 -34.60
C THR A 3 7.94 -8.61 -33.23
N GLN A 4 8.37 -7.81 -32.24
CA GLN A 4 7.70 -7.82 -30.93
C GLN A 4 6.76 -6.62 -30.65
N THR A 5 6.87 -5.53 -31.36
CA THR A 5 6.01 -4.33 -31.22
C THR A 5 4.60 -4.50 -31.80
N GLY A 6 4.44 -5.38 -32.78
CA GLY A 6 3.14 -5.60 -33.44
C GLY A 6 2.12 -6.39 -32.60
N LYS A 7 2.57 -7.23 -31.67
CA LYS A 7 1.66 -8.08 -30.87
C LYS A 7 1.00 -7.34 -29.70
N LEU A 8 1.62 -6.28 -29.17
CA LEU A 8 1.03 -5.48 -28.10
C LEU A 8 -0.09 -4.56 -28.60
N LEU A 9 0.05 -4.06 -29.83
CA LEU A 9 -0.96 -3.20 -30.48
C LEU A 9 -2.25 -3.95 -30.83
N ILE A 10 -2.16 -5.24 -31.16
CA ILE A 10 -3.32 -6.08 -31.53
C ILE A 10 -4.19 -6.38 -30.30
N VAL A 11 -3.62 -6.50 -29.09
CA VAL A 11 -4.40 -6.70 -27.85
C VAL A 11 -5.17 -5.44 -27.45
N LEU A 12 -4.63 -4.24 -27.73
CA LEU A 12 -5.33 -2.98 -27.48
C LEU A 12 -6.50 -2.74 -28.46
N LEU A 13 -6.36 -3.15 -29.71
CA LEU A 13 -7.39 -3.02 -30.74
C LEU A 13 -8.58 -4.00 -30.58
N PHE A 14 -8.36 -5.18 -29.97
CA PHE A 14 -9.44 -6.11 -29.64
C PHE A 14 -10.34 -5.64 -28.49
N LEU A 15 -9.84 -4.77 -27.60
CA LEU A 15 -10.64 -4.17 -26.52
C LEU A 15 -11.58 -3.04 -27.00
N LEU A 16 -11.30 -2.43 -28.15
CA LEU A 16 -12.10 -1.35 -28.74
C LEU A 16 -13.19 -1.87 -29.69
N GLY A 17 -13.09 -3.11 -30.17
CA GLY A 17 -14.02 -3.68 -31.14
C GLY A 17 -15.32 -4.28 -30.61
N ALA A 18 -15.51 -4.35 -29.30
CA ALA A 18 -16.71 -4.93 -28.66
C ALA A 18 -17.78 -3.90 -28.24
N ALA A 19 -17.67 -2.64 -28.70
CA ALA A 19 -18.70 -1.64 -28.49
C ALA A 19 -19.84 -1.80 -29.50
N GLY A 20 -20.65 -2.81 -29.28
CA GLY A 20 -21.95 -2.91 -29.96
C GLY A 20 -22.79 -1.67 -29.65
N THR A 21 -23.24 -0.96 -30.64
CA THR A 21 -24.10 0.21 -30.57
C THR A 21 -25.47 -0.14 -29.95
N THR A 22 -25.58 -0.19 -28.67
CA THR A 22 -26.85 -0.13 -27.95
C THR A 22 -27.17 1.32 -27.69
N ARG A 23 -28.11 1.87 -28.41
CA ARG A 23 -28.72 3.19 -28.17
C ARG A 23 -29.27 3.18 -26.75
N ALA A 24 -28.61 3.89 -25.84
CA ALA A 24 -29.11 4.15 -24.50
C ALA A 24 -30.43 4.94 -24.65
N ARG A 25 -31.52 4.34 -24.20
CA ARG A 25 -32.82 5.02 -24.07
C ARG A 25 -32.66 6.02 -22.93
N GLN A 26 -32.54 7.28 -23.29
CA GLN A 26 -32.51 8.40 -22.35
C GLN A 26 -33.88 8.47 -21.67
N THR A 27 -34.02 7.85 -20.50
CA THR A 27 -35.14 8.09 -19.58
C THR A 27 -34.72 9.28 -18.73
N ASP A 28 -35.35 10.40 -18.91
CA ASP A 28 -35.31 11.60 -18.04
C ASP A 28 -35.82 11.17 -16.65
N SER A 29 -34.93 10.72 -15.80
CA SER A 29 -35.24 10.34 -14.43
C SER A 29 -34.48 11.27 -13.49
N ILE A 30 -35.19 11.84 -12.56
CA ILE A 30 -34.70 12.74 -11.52
C ILE A 30 -33.49 12.12 -10.81
N PRO A 31 -32.33 12.80 -10.73
CA PRO A 31 -31.17 12.26 -10.04
C PRO A 31 -31.50 11.96 -8.58
N ARG A 32 -31.19 10.76 -8.12
CA ARG A 32 -31.35 10.40 -6.69
C ARG A 32 -30.50 11.35 -5.86
N LYS A 33 -31.08 11.88 -4.76
CA LYS A 33 -30.34 12.73 -3.81
C LYS A 33 -29.09 11.96 -3.33
N PRO A 34 -27.93 12.62 -3.21
CA PRO A 34 -26.73 11.99 -2.72
C PRO A 34 -26.94 11.45 -1.30
N ALA A 35 -26.51 10.22 -1.05
CA ALA A 35 -26.46 9.66 0.30
C ALA A 35 -25.16 10.12 0.97
N VAL A 36 -25.26 10.69 2.17
CA VAL A 36 -24.11 11.17 2.95
C VAL A 36 -24.05 10.43 4.27
N GLY A 37 -22.87 9.98 4.67
CA GLY A 37 -22.68 9.32 5.96
C GLY A 37 -21.21 9.23 6.38
N ILE A 38 -20.99 9.33 7.69
CA ILE A 38 -19.64 9.19 8.28
C ILE A 38 -19.09 7.80 7.87
N GLY A 39 -17.92 7.79 7.25
CA GLY A 39 -17.26 6.57 6.75
C GLY A 39 -17.87 5.98 5.47
N LYS A 40 -19.02 6.49 5.00
CA LYS A 40 -19.65 6.05 3.75
C LYS A 40 -19.40 7.04 2.60
N GLY A 41 -18.89 8.22 2.92
CA GLY A 41 -18.66 9.29 1.97
C GLY A 41 -19.95 9.93 1.44
N ILE A 42 -19.82 10.57 0.29
CA ILE A 42 -20.94 11.11 -0.50
C ILE A 42 -21.09 10.19 -1.70
N VAL A 43 -22.21 9.48 -1.77
CA VAL A 43 -22.49 8.52 -2.85
C VAL A 43 -23.61 9.05 -3.71
N TRP A 44 -23.37 9.12 -5.02
CA TRP A 44 -24.35 9.46 -6.02
C TRP A 44 -24.39 8.35 -7.09
N GLN A 45 -25.59 8.00 -7.54
CA GLN A 45 -25.84 6.97 -8.55
C GLN A 45 -26.87 7.47 -9.55
N SER A 46 -26.57 7.37 -10.83
CA SER A 46 -27.52 7.74 -11.87
C SER A 46 -28.65 6.72 -11.95
N PRO A 47 -29.86 7.15 -12.33
CA PRO A 47 -30.91 6.23 -12.70
C PRO A 47 -30.44 5.34 -13.86
N GLY A 48 -30.75 4.03 -13.81
CA GLY A 48 -30.38 3.07 -14.85
C GLY A 48 -28.95 2.53 -14.79
N ASP A 49 -28.23 2.73 -13.64
CA ASP A 49 -26.91 2.16 -13.35
C ASP A 49 -25.79 2.46 -14.37
N GLY A 50 -25.95 3.49 -15.21
CA GLY A 50 -24.93 3.89 -16.19
C GLY A 50 -23.75 4.64 -15.59
N PHE A 51 -23.89 5.18 -14.36
CA PHE A 51 -22.83 5.93 -13.70
C PHE A 51 -23.00 5.91 -12.18
N SER A 52 -21.90 5.78 -11.46
CA SER A 52 -21.87 6.02 -10.01
C SER A 52 -20.64 6.81 -9.61
N LEU A 53 -20.75 7.59 -8.54
CA LEU A 53 -19.67 8.36 -7.92
C LEU A 53 -19.75 8.20 -6.41
N ALA A 54 -18.67 7.75 -5.80
CA ALA A 54 -18.46 7.82 -4.36
C ALA A 54 -17.25 8.72 -4.08
N MET A 55 -17.44 9.74 -3.24
CA MET A 55 -16.38 10.63 -2.78
C MET A 55 -16.14 10.40 -1.30
N HIS A 56 -14.89 10.12 -0.94
CA HIS A 56 -14.45 9.94 0.44
C HIS A 56 -13.37 10.97 0.77
N LEU A 57 -13.49 11.59 1.93
CA LEU A 57 -12.47 12.46 2.51
C LEU A 57 -11.83 11.74 3.69
N ARG A 58 -10.53 11.88 3.87
CA ARG A 58 -9.81 11.41 5.06
C ARG A 58 -8.76 12.42 5.49
N MET A 59 -8.74 12.71 6.79
CA MET A 59 -7.72 13.53 7.44
C MET A 59 -7.14 12.79 8.63
N GLN A 60 -5.81 12.77 8.75
CA GLN A 60 -5.06 12.23 9.88
C GLN A 60 -4.17 13.34 10.45
N ASN A 61 -4.41 13.72 11.71
CA ASN A 61 -3.60 14.67 12.45
C ASN A 61 -2.68 13.89 13.39
N LEU A 62 -1.39 14.23 13.40
CA LEU A 62 -0.35 13.56 14.17
C LEU A 62 0.34 14.54 15.10
N LEU A 63 0.49 14.11 16.35
CA LEU A 63 1.42 14.67 17.32
C LEU A 63 2.43 13.57 17.70
N GLY A 64 3.72 13.86 17.57
CA GLY A 64 4.81 12.94 17.89
C GLY A 64 5.81 13.58 18.84
N LEU A 65 6.32 12.78 19.79
CA LEU A 65 7.37 13.19 20.72
C LEU A 65 8.48 12.14 20.69
N SER A 66 9.72 12.54 20.58
CA SER A 66 10.84 11.63 20.65
C SER A 66 11.83 11.99 21.76
N PHE A 67 12.36 10.93 22.38
CA PHE A 67 13.29 11.00 23.50
C PHE A 67 14.44 10.02 23.24
N ASP A 68 15.61 10.31 23.79
CA ASP A 68 16.71 9.35 23.78
C ASP A 68 16.50 8.22 24.82
N ARG A 69 17.50 7.35 24.98
CA ARG A 69 17.48 6.24 25.93
C ARG A 69 17.20 6.69 27.37
N GLY A 70 17.77 7.83 27.77
CA GLY A 70 17.63 8.41 29.13
C GLY A 70 16.39 9.28 29.31
N PHE A 71 15.45 9.26 28.37
CA PHE A 71 14.25 10.12 28.34
C PHE A 71 14.55 11.62 28.23
N ALA A 72 15.76 12.02 27.76
CA ALA A 72 15.98 13.40 27.38
C ALA A 72 15.20 13.70 26.10
N PHE A 73 14.46 14.81 26.10
CA PHE A 73 13.67 15.28 24.97
C PHE A 73 14.56 15.56 23.76
N ARG A 74 14.12 15.14 22.58
CA ARG A 74 14.84 15.32 21.30
C ARG A 74 14.06 16.13 20.28
N GLU A 75 12.78 15.81 20.09
CA GLU A 75 12.02 16.38 18.99
C GLU A 75 10.52 16.32 19.28
N ILE A 76 9.79 17.33 18.83
CA ILE A 76 8.33 17.34 18.72
C ILE A 76 7.95 17.42 17.25
N GLU A 77 6.98 16.62 16.86
CA GLU A 77 6.39 16.60 15.51
C GLU A 77 4.90 16.89 15.63
N ALA A 78 4.40 17.91 14.93
CA ALA A 78 2.97 18.19 14.82
C ALA A 78 2.63 18.48 13.37
N ARG A 79 1.79 17.63 12.75
CA ARG A 79 1.45 17.79 11.32
C ARG A 79 0.14 17.12 10.94
N ILE A 80 -0.43 17.58 9.84
CA ILE A 80 -1.43 16.81 9.09
C ILE A 80 -0.66 15.71 8.35
N LYS A 81 -0.72 14.48 8.88
CA LYS A 81 -0.02 13.32 8.31
C LYS A 81 -0.58 12.91 6.97
N GLN A 82 -1.91 12.99 6.83
CA GLN A 82 -2.61 12.68 5.61
C GLN A 82 -3.87 13.53 5.46
N LEU A 83 -4.03 14.13 4.30
CA LEU A 83 -5.27 14.71 3.81
C LEU A 83 -5.48 14.16 2.41
N GLN A 84 -6.54 13.38 2.21
CA GLN A 84 -6.82 12.77 0.92
C GLN A 84 -8.30 12.85 0.56
N VAL A 85 -8.55 12.98 -0.74
CA VAL A 85 -9.87 12.81 -1.35
C VAL A 85 -9.79 11.65 -2.33
N LYS A 86 -10.74 10.73 -2.24
CA LYS A 86 -10.85 9.59 -3.14
C LYS A 86 -12.19 9.64 -3.85
N PHE A 87 -12.15 9.53 -5.17
CA PHE A 87 -13.30 9.34 -6.04
C PHE A 87 -13.27 7.92 -6.59
N SER A 88 -14.42 7.26 -6.58
CA SER A 88 -14.54 5.92 -7.16
C SER A 88 -15.97 5.67 -7.63
N GLY A 89 -16.13 4.76 -8.57
CA GLY A 89 -17.43 4.43 -9.11
C GLY A 89 -17.31 3.61 -10.39
N HIS A 90 -18.38 3.61 -11.16
CA HIS A 90 -18.40 2.97 -12.48
C HIS A 90 -18.94 3.93 -13.55
N ILE A 91 -18.60 3.67 -14.80
CA ILE A 91 -19.01 4.40 -16.00
C ILE A 91 -19.57 3.40 -17.00
N TYR A 92 -20.71 3.71 -17.61
CA TYR A 92 -21.38 2.90 -18.61
C TYR A 92 -21.95 1.58 -18.10
N SER A 93 -21.22 0.87 -17.26
CA SER A 93 -21.61 -0.43 -16.70
C SER A 93 -20.88 -0.66 -15.36
N PRO A 94 -21.47 -1.36 -14.40
CA PRO A 94 -20.77 -1.77 -13.15
C PRO A 94 -19.49 -2.59 -13.38
N ARG A 95 -19.28 -3.12 -14.59
CA ARG A 95 -18.06 -3.82 -14.98
C ARG A 95 -16.88 -2.90 -15.30
N LEU A 96 -17.13 -1.61 -15.61
CA LEU A 96 -16.10 -0.63 -15.90
C LEU A 96 -16.02 0.36 -14.76
N THR A 97 -15.08 0.15 -13.84
CA THR A 97 -14.90 0.96 -12.65
C THR A 97 -13.71 1.89 -12.76
N TYR A 98 -13.78 3.01 -12.05
CA TYR A 98 -12.67 3.94 -11.92
C TYR A 98 -12.36 4.24 -10.46
N SER A 99 -11.10 4.58 -10.19
CA SER A 99 -10.66 5.08 -8.88
C SER A 99 -9.60 6.15 -9.07
N MET A 100 -9.82 7.31 -8.46
CA MET A 100 -8.87 8.41 -8.41
C MET A 100 -8.67 8.82 -6.96
N GLN A 101 -7.41 9.01 -6.54
CA GLN A 101 -7.06 9.46 -5.19
C GLN A 101 -6.13 10.65 -5.28
N LEU A 102 -6.49 11.73 -4.60
CA LEU A 102 -5.68 12.94 -4.45
C LEU A 102 -5.16 13.01 -3.00
N ASN A 103 -3.87 13.29 -2.84
CA ASN A 103 -3.20 13.45 -1.56
C ASN A 103 -2.68 14.89 -1.46
N PHE A 104 -3.08 15.62 -0.44
CA PHE A 104 -2.74 17.05 -0.27
C PHE A 104 -1.60 17.28 0.74
N THR A 105 -0.99 16.21 1.26
CA THR A 105 0.13 16.29 2.20
C THR A 105 1.35 15.59 1.61
N GLY A 106 2.45 16.32 1.47
CA GLY A 106 3.74 15.80 1.04
C GLY A 106 4.49 15.09 2.18
N HIS A 107 5.37 14.16 1.82
CA HIS A 107 6.14 13.35 2.79
C HIS A 107 7.46 13.98 3.21
N ALA A 108 7.85 15.13 2.69
CA ALA A 108 9.11 15.76 3.03
C ALA A 108 8.93 17.25 3.30
N ALA A 109 9.55 17.72 4.36
CA ALA A 109 9.58 19.12 4.76
C ALA A 109 10.23 20.06 3.70
N ASN A 110 10.81 19.51 2.63
CA ASN A 110 11.59 20.26 1.65
C ASN A 110 11.27 20.01 0.17
N ALA A 111 10.23 19.23 -0.15
CA ALA A 111 9.89 18.96 -1.55
C ALA A 111 8.38 18.81 -1.75
N VAL A 112 7.69 19.93 -1.82
CA VAL A 112 6.38 19.98 -2.49
C VAL A 112 6.67 20.00 -3.99
N SER A 113 6.96 18.86 -4.58
CA SER A 113 6.79 18.75 -6.02
C SER A 113 5.28 18.60 -6.25
N ASN A 114 4.71 19.42 -7.14
CA ASN A 114 3.31 19.31 -7.57
C ASN A 114 2.95 17.92 -8.12
N SER A 115 3.94 17.05 -8.31
CA SER A 115 3.81 15.67 -8.80
C SER A 115 3.27 14.68 -7.76
N ASP A 116 3.25 15.00 -6.45
CA ASP A 116 2.87 14.04 -5.41
C ASP A 116 1.37 14.05 -5.04
N ILE A 117 0.60 14.98 -5.61
CA ILE A 117 -0.84 15.11 -5.34
C ILE A 117 -1.61 13.91 -5.85
N LEU A 118 -1.34 13.44 -7.07
CA LEU A 118 -2.04 12.31 -7.66
C LEU A 118 -1.53 11.00 -7.04
N GLY A 119 -2.40 10.34 -6.29
CA GLY A 119 -2.16 8.99 -5.76
C GLY A 119 -2.54 7.91 -6.77
N ASP A 120 -3.75 7.40 -6.70
CA ASP A 120 -4.28 6.43 -7.67
C ASP A 120 -5.02 7.16 -8.78
N ALA A 121 -4.91 6.67 -10.02
CA ALA A 121 -5.73 7.04 -11.17
C ALA A 121 -5.79 5.82 -12.09
N ILE A 122 -6.82 5.01 -11.94
CA ILE A 122 -6.91 3.73 -12.63
C ILE A 122 -8.33 3.44 -13.08
N LEU A 123 -8.44 2.93 -14.30
CA LEU A 123 -9.66 2.37 -14.87
C LEU A 123 -9.54 0.84 -14.84
N ARG A 124 -10.59 0.14 -14.40
CA ARG A 124 -10.64 -1.33 -14.34
C ARG A 124 -11.85 -1.85 -15.07
N TYR A 125 -11.65 -2.90 -15.85
CA TYR A 125 -12.69 -3.66 -16.50
C TYR A 125 -12.75 -5.08 -15.94
N ALA A 126 -13.95 -5.52 -15.55
CA ALA A 126 -14.23 -6.87 -15.06
C ALA A 126 -15.02 -7.64 -16.12
N PRO A 127 -14.37 -8.41 -17.00
CA PRO A 127 -15.07 -9.23 -18.02
C PRO A 127 -15.96 -10.29 -17.37
N SER A 128 -15.61 -10.76 -16.19
CA SER A 128 -16.39 -11.67 -15.36
C SER A 128 -16.15 -11.38 -13.88
N PRO A 129 -16.92 -11.97 -12.94
CA PRO A 129 -16.68 -11.83 -11.49
C PRO A 129 -15.30 -12.32 -11.04
N ALA A 130 -14.66 -13.22 -11.81
CA ALA A 130 -13.36 -13.77 -11.50
C ALA A 130 -12.18 -12.91 -11.99
N TRP A 131 -12.38 -12.02 -12.96
CA TRP A 131 -11.30 -11.30 -13.61
C TRP A 131 -11.45 -9.80 -13.49
N SER A 132 -10.34 -9.11 -13.22
CA SER A 132 -10.23 -7.66 -13.28
C SER A 132 -8.96 -7.28 -14.02
N ILE A 133 -9.09 -6.39 -15.01
CA ILE A 133 -8.00 -5.85 -15.80
C ILE A 133 -8.00 -4.35 -15.63
N GLY A 134 -6.89 -3.77 -15.16
CA GLY A 134 -6.76 -2.34 -14.88
C GLY A 134 -5.64 -1.70 -15.67
N LEU A 135 -5.85 -0.47 -16.14
CA LEU A 135 -4.83 0.38 -16.76
C LEU A 135 -4.80 1.73 -16.03
N GLY A 136 -3.62 2.18 -15.66
CA GLY A 136 -3.43 3.45 -14.97
C GLY A 136 -2.39 3.38 -13.86
N GLN A 137 -2.42 4.36 -12.97
CA GLN A 137 -1.53 4.45 -11.82
C GLN A 137 -2.22 3.91 -10.57
N ALA A 138 -1.60 2.93 -9.91
CA ALA A 138 -2.10 2.37 -8.66
C ALA A 138 -0.94 1.81 -7.82
N LYS A 139 -1.23 1.43 -6.56
CA LYS A 139 -0.28 0.70 -5.74
C LYS A 139 0.07 -0.62 -6.41
N VAL A 140 1.37 -0.88 -6.56
CA VAL A 140 1.87 -2.19 -7.02
C VAL A 140 1.46 -3.24 -6.00
N GLN A 141 0.83 -4.31 -6.48
CA GLN A 141 0.22 -5.35 -5.66
C GLN A 141 1.27 -6.35 -5.13
N ALA A 142 2.26 -5.85 -4.37
CA ALA A 142 3.37 -6.65 -3.87
C ALA A 142 3.17 -7.06 -2.40
N ALA A 143 3.16 -6.10 -1.46
CA ALA A 143 3.07 -6.35 -0.03
C ALA A 143 1.70 -5.94 0.52
N ARG A 144 1.04 -6.80 1.31
CA ARG A 144 -0.23 -6.49 1.98
C ARG A 144 -0.12 -5.22 2.82
N ALA A 145 0.94 -5.11 3.63
CA ALA A 145 1.19 -3.95 4.49
C ALA A 145 1.20 -2.60 3.73
N GLN A 146 1.60 -2.58 2.45
CA GLN A 146 1.56 -1.38 1.60
C GLN A 146 0.20 -1.19 0.94
N ILE A 147 -0.43 -2.29 0.49
CA ILE A 147 -1.74 -2.26 -0.18
C ILE A 147 -2.82 -1.79 0.80
N THR A 148 -2.79 -2.27 2.05
CA THR A 148 -3.68 -1.83 3.14
C THR A 148 -3.68 -0.30 3.24
N SER A 149 -4.88 0.28 3.32
CA SER A 149 -5.03 1.73 3.49
C SER A 149 -4.47 2.18 4.83
N SER A 150 -3.86 3.38 4.89
CA SER A 150 -3.35 3.94 6.15
C SER A 150 -4.42 4.12 7.23
N GLY A 151 -5.67 4.30 6.86
CA GLY A 151 -6.79 4.37 7.81
C GLY A 151 -7.23 3.01 8.37
N LEU A 152 -6.73 1.89 7.84
CA LEU A 152 -7.09 0.53 8.26
C LEU A 152 -5.97 -0.18 9.04
N LEU A 153 -4.96 0.59 9.48
CA LEU A 153 -3.85 0.09 10.28
C LEU A 153 -4.22 0.03 11.77
N GLU A 154 -3.63 -0.93 12.49
CA GLU A 154 -3.69 -1.06 13.95
C GLU A 154 -2.84 0.01 14.65
N PHE A 155 -1.76 0.45 14.02
CA PHE A 155 -0.82 1.43 14.55
C PHE A 155 -0.88 2.74 13.77
N VAL A 156 -0.37 3.80 14.38
CA VAL A 156 -0.23 5.10 13.74
C VAL A 156 0.56 4.97 12.44
N ASP A 157 1.70 4.28 12.45
CA ASP A 157 2.56 4.10 11.30
C ASP A 157 2.70 2.63 10.86
N ARG A 158 3.05 2.43 9.58
CA ARG A 158 3.48 1.12 9.07
C ARG A 158 4.80 0.70 9.70
N SER A 159 5.09 -0.61 9.64
CA SER A 159 6.35 -1.18 10.13
C SER A 159 7.58 -0.56 9.43
N ILE A 160 8.72 -0.55 10.13
CA ILE A 160 10.00 -0.13 9.51
C ILE A 160 10.39 -1.04 8.35
N VAL A 161 9.93 -2.29 8.33
CA VAL A 161 10.15 -3.24 7.24
C VAL A 161 9.40 -2.80 5.99
N ASN A 162 8.10 -2.49 6.12
CA ASN A 162 7.33 -1.95 5.00
C ASN A 162 7.92 -0.62 4.51
N SER A 163 8.29 0.28 5.42
CA SER A 163 8.89 1.56 5.03
C SER A 163 10.16 1.41 4.21
N ARG A 164 10.92 0.33 4.43
CA ARG A 164 12.20 0.07 3.75
C ARG A 164 12.03 -0.65 2.41
N PHE A 165 11.14 -1.65 2.34
CA PHE A 165 11.09 -2.58 1.21
C PHE A 165 9.83 -2.47 0.34
N ASN A 166 8.85 -1.63 0.71
CA ASN A 166 7.60 -1.56 -0.05
C ASN A 166 7.84 -1.16 -1.52
N ALA A 167 7.00 -1.71 -2.39
CA ALA A 167 6.74 -1.16 -3.72
C ALA A 167 5.63 -0.10 -3.59
N ASP A 168 5.82 1.06 -4.20
CA ASP A 168 4.83 2.13 -4.15
C ASP A 168 3.87 2.06 -5.35
N ARG A 169 3.31 3.17 -5.74
CA ARG A 169 2.48 3.34 -6.91
C ARG A 169 3.31 3.43 -8.18
N ASP A 170 2.73 2.93 -9.25
CA ASP A 170 3.33 3.00 -10.56
C ASP A 170 2.26 2.95 -11.64
N PHE A 171 2.55 3.44 -12.85
CA PHE A 171 1.65 3.38 -13.98
C PHE A 171 1.88 2.08 -14.77
N GLY A 172 0.81 1.38 -15.12
CA GLY A 172 0.90 0.17 -15.92
C GLY A 172 -0.39 -0.63 -16.04
N LEU A 173 -0.22 -1.87 -16.45
CA LEU A 173 -1.28 -2.86 -16.58
C LEU A 173 -1.32 -3.74 -15.32
N PHE A 174 -2.52 -3.93 -14.78
CA PHE A 174 -2.79 -4.75 -13.61
C PHE A 174 -3.83 -5.81 -13.96
N VAL A 175 -3.57 -7.05 -13.64
CA VAL A 175 -4.50 -8.17 -13.86
C VAL A 175 -4.68 -8.91 -12.53
N GLN A 176 -5.92 -9.19 -12.19
CA GLN A 176 -6.28 -9.97 -11.01
C GLN A 176 -7.25 -11.07 -11.42
N PHE A 177 -7.02 -12.24 -10.85
CA PHE A 177 -7.93 -13.38 -10.90
C PHE A 177 -8.32 -13.75 -9.47
N ASP A 178 -9.62 -13.85 -9.21
CA ASP A 178 -10.21 -14.32 -7.98
C ASP A 178 -10.93 -15.63 -8.23
N LEU A 179 -10.58 -16.71 -7.53
CA LEU A 179 -11.40 -17.90 -7.55
C LEU A 179 -12.75 -17.55 -6.88
N PRO A 180 -13.89 -17.64 -7.61
CA PRO A 180 -15.18 -17.17 -7.12
C PRO A 180 -15.79 -18.18 -6.12
N ARG A 181 -15.23 -18.19 -4.92
CA ARG A 181 -15.69 -18.99 -3.77
C ARG A 181 -15.61 -18.14 -2.51
N ASP A 182 -16.68 -18.13 -1.73
CA ASP A 182 -16.74 -17.43 -0.44
C ASP A 182 -16.40 -18.35 0.73
N GLU A 183 -16.68 -19.64 0.61
CA GLU A 183 -16.44 -20.65 1.64
C GLU A 183 -15.45 -21.74 1.17
N GLY A 184 -14.76 -22.33 2.14
CA GLY A 184 -13.70 -23.29 1.89
C GLY A 184 -12.45 -22.66 1.30
N PHE A 185 -11.60 -23.47 0.67
CA PHE A 185 -10.38 -22.98 0.06
C PHE A 185 -10.67 -22.08 -1.14
N THR A 186 -10.07 -20.89 -1.14
CA THR A 186 -10.07 -19.96 -2.29
C THR A 186 -8.72 -19.27 -2.44
N PHE A 187 -8.47 -18.62 -3.58
CA PHE A 187 -7.24 -17.87 -3.80
C PHE A 187 -7.48 -16.67 -4.72
N THR A 188 -6.54 -15.73 -4.65
CA THR A 188 -6.40 -14.60 -5.57
C THR A 188 -5.01 -14.62 -6.19
N ALA A 189 -4.92 -14.48 -7.52
CA ALA A 189 -3.67 -14.27 -8.23
C ALA A 189 -3.65 -12.86 -8.83
N LYS A 190 -2.56 -12.13 -8.63
CA LYS A 190 -2.38 -10.76 -9.12
C LYS A 190 -1.08 -10.65 -9.90
N THR A 191 -1.11 -9.95 -11.02
CA THR A 191 0.08 -9.63 -11.80
C THR A 191 0.02 -8.20 -12.30
N SER A 192 1.17 -7.57 -12.42
CA SER A 192 1.25 -6.26 -13.04
C SER A 192 2.55 -6.11 -13.83
N VAL A 193 2.46 -5.29 -14.90
CA VAL A 193 3.60 -4.79 -15.67
C VAL A 193 3.51 -3.29 -15.64
N THR A 194 4.51 -2.64 -15.03
CA THR A 194 4.50 -1.19 -14.79
C THR A 194 5.81 -0.54 -15.23
N LEU A 195 5.85 0.79 -15.33
CA LEU A 195 7.01 1.54 -15.85
C LEU A 195 8.24 1.47 -14.95
N GLY A 196 8.07 1.37 -13.62
CA GLY A 196 9.19 1.30 -12.67
C GLY A 196 9.70 2.63 -12.16
N GLU A 197 9.20 3.74 -12.68
CA GLU A 197 9.67 5.09 -12.36
C GLU A 197 8.93 5.74 -11.17
N GLY A 198 7.83 5.12 -10.74
CA GLY A 198 7.01 5.60 -9.63
C GLY A 198 5.85 6.50 -10.05
N ARG A 199 5.41 7.35 -9.12
CA ARG A 199 4.21 8.17 -9.31
C ARG A 199 4.43 9.26 -10.34
N ASN A 200 3.38 9.49 -11.14
CA ASN A 200 3.26 10.64 -12.05
C ASN A 200 4.40 10.73 -13.06
N TRP A 201 5.06 9.61 -13.34
CA TRP A 201 6.13 9.52 -14.29
C TRP A 201 5.62 8.96 -15.62
N GLY A 202 5.75 9.74 -16.68
CA GLY A 202 5.18 9.41 -17.98
C GLY A 202 6.12 8.69 -18.94
N ARG A 203 7.40 8.50 -18.58
CA ARG A 203 8.41 7.88 -19.45
C ARG A 203 9.35 6.99 -18.66
N SER A 204 9.76 5.87 -19.25
CA SER A 204 10.89 5.08 -18.77
C SER A 204 12.12 5.46 -19.59
N SER A 205 13.10 6.07 -18.96
CA SER A 205 14.31 6.58 -19.62
C SER A 205 15.21 5.46 -20.14
N ASN A 206 15.21 4.29 -19.50
CA ASN A 206 16.09 3.17 -19.80
C ASN A 206 15.39 1.96 -20.43
N GLY A 207 14.09 2.07 -20.74
CA GLY A 207 13.29 0.97 -21.28
C GLY A 207 13.16 -0.23 -20.32
N GLY A 208 13.38 -0.02 -19.03
CA GLY A 208 13.11 -0.98 -17.97
C GLY A 208 11.62 -1.05 -17.64
N LEU A 209 11.17 -2.19 -17.13
CA LEU A 209 9.81 -2.40 -16.66
C LEU A 209 9.85 -3.16 -15.33
N VAL A 210 8.79 -3.03 -14.56
CA VAL A 210 8.58 -3.81 -13.34
C VAL A 210 7.56 -4.91 -13.61
N TYR A 211 7.93 -6.12 -13.26
CA TYR A 211 7.07 -7.30 -13.32
C TYR A 211 6.78 -7.76 -11.90
N THR A 212 5.53 -7.66 -11.47
CA THR A 212 5.12 -8.09 -10.14
C THR A 212 4.11 -9.22 -10.24
N ARG A 213 4.28 -10.25 -9.43
CA ARG A 213 3.35 -11.38 -9.29
C ARG A 213 3.09 -11.61 -7.82
N ARG A 214 1.82 -11.87 -7.47
CA ARG A 214 1.37 -12.15 -6.11
C ARG A 214 0.29 -13.23 -6.12
N VAL A 215 0.36 -14.15 -5.16
CA VAL A 215 -0.67 -15.14 -4.89
C VAL A 215 -1.09 -15.03 -3.43
N GLU A 216 -2.38 -15.00 -3.20
CA GLU A 216 -3.01 -14.96 -1.87
C GLU A 216 -3.87 -16.22 -1.73
N LEU A 217 -3.60 -17.03 -0.71
CA LEU A 217 -4.33 -18.25 -0.39
C LEU A 217 -5.20 -18.02 0.84
N TYR A 218 -6.45 -18.46 0.78
CA TYR A 218 -7.42 -18.37 1.85
C TYR A 218 -7.91 -19.79 2.20
N PRO A 219 -7.16 -20.55 3.04
CA PRO A 219 -7.47 -21.96 3.31
C PRO A 219 -8.84 -22.20 3.92
N LEU A 220 -9.35 -21.24 4.70
CA LEU A 220 -10.60 -21.32 5.45
C LEU A 220 -11.68 -20.37 4.92
N GLY A 221 -11.58 -19.95 3.65
CA GLY A 221 -12.48 -18.99 3.03
C GLY A 221 -12.09 -17.54 3.29
N ARG A 222 -12.79 -16.63 2.60
CA ARG A 222 -12.52 -15.19 2.68
C ARG A 222 -12.95 -14.58 4.01
N PHE A 223 -12.32 -13.47 4.35
CA PHE A 223 -12.71 -12.66 5.50
C PHE A 223 -14.03 -11.93 5.23
N LYS A 224 -14.82 -11.68 6.29
CA LYS A 224 -16.01 -10.86 6.21
C LYS A 224 -15.66 -9.39 6.01
N GLU A 225 -16.57 -8.67 5.36
CA GLU A 225 -16.44 -7.22 5.17
C GLU A 225 -15.07 -6.82 4.57
N GLN A 226 -14.50 -7.65 3.68
CA GLN A 226 -13.16 -7.45 3.10
C GLN A 226 -12.07 -7.31 4.18
N GLY A 227 -12.17 -8.10 5.24
CA GLY A 227 -11.27 -8.05 6.39
C GLY A 227 -9.79 -8.28 6.04
N GLU A 228 -9.48 -8.88 4.88
CA GLU A 228 -8.11 -8.98 4.36
C GLU A 228 -7.48 -7.61 4.05
N SER A 229 -8.30 -6.59 3.83
CA SER A 229 -7.85 -5.22 3.53
C SER A 229 -7.52 -4.39 4.78
N SER A 230 -7.80 -4.89 5.99
CA SER A 230 -7.50 -4.23 7.28
C SER A 230 -6.55 -5.08 8.12
N GLU A 231 -5.92 -4.47 9.12
CA GLU A 231 -5.04 -5.19 10.05
C GLU A 231 -5.86 -5.79 11.20
N GLY A 232 -6.57 -4.99 12.00
CA GLY A 232 -7.37 -5.45 13.13
C GLY A 232 -8.66 -6.17 12.75
N ASP A 233 -9.19 -7.01 13.65
CA ASP A 233 -10.44 -7.75 13.47
C ASP A 233 -11.65 -6.99 14.00
N LEU A 234 -11.96 -5.81 13.42
CA LEU A 234 -13.13 -5.00 13.81
C LEU A 234 -14.46 -5.69 13.48
N ALA A 235 -14.50 -6.53 12.44
CA ALA A 235 -15.66 -7.32 12.06
C ALA A 235 -15.98 -8.43 13.06
N HIS A 236 -15.03 -8.78 13.94
CA HIS A 236 -15.13 -9.92 14.86
C HIS A 236 -15.49 -11.22 14.14
N GLU A 237 -14.55 -11.72 13.35
CA GLU A 237 -14.69 -12.98 12.63
C GLU A 237 -15.18 -14.10 13.56
N LYS A 238 -16.32 -14.73 13.25
CA LYS A 238 -16.89 -15.78 14.09
C LYS A 238 -16.11 -17.10 14.02
N GLN A 239 -15.39 -17.30 12.93
CA GLN A 239 -14.53 -18.45 12.66
C GLN A 239 -13.12 -17.97 12.38
N VAL A 240 -12.14 -18.83 12.58
CA VAL A 240 -10.75 -18.51 12.20
C VAL A 240 -10.70 -18.27 10.70
N ARG A 241 -10.14 -17.14 10.31
CA ARG A 241 -9.82 -16.79 8.91
C ARG A 241 -8.33 -16.57 8.78
N ILE A 242 -7.76 -17.14 7.73
CA ILE A 242 -6.31 -17.07 7.46
C ILE A 242 -6.10 -16.69 6.00
N MET A 243 -5.16 -15.81 5.77
CA MET A 243 -4.58 -15.55 4.46
C MET A 243 -3.07 -15.76 4.54
N VAL A 244 -2.53 -16.54 3.60
CA VAL A 244 -1.08 -16.67 3.37
C VAL A 244 -0.80 -16.17 1.97
N ALA A 245 0.19 -15.32 1.81
CA ALA A 245 0.51 -14.76 0.52
C ALA A 245 2.00 -14.70 0.26
N GLY A 246 2.37 -14.80 -1.01
CA GLY A 246 3.73 -14.58 -1.50
C GLY A 246 3.72 -13.69 -2.73
N ALA A 247 4.75 -12.85 -2.87
CA ALA A 247 4.93 -12.02 -4.04
C ALA A 247 6.40 -11.84 -4.40
N TYR A 248 6.64 -11.65 -5.69
CA TYR A 248 7.94 -11.26 -6.23
C TYR A 248 7.77 -10.11 -7.23
N SER A 249 8.65 -9.12 -7.13
CA SER A 249 8.68 -7.96 -8.02
C SER A 249 10.10 -7.76 -8.54
N LEU A 250 10.26 -7.86 -9.85
CA LEU A 250 11.51 -7.59 -10.57
C LEU A 250 11.40 -6.23 -11.26
N ASN A 251 12.13 -5.25 -10.74
CA ASN A 251 12.31 -3.95 -11.40
C ASN A 251 13.59 -4.03 -12.25
N ARG A 252 13.41 -4.10 -13.56
CA ARG A 252 14.52 -4.14 -14.52
C ARG A 252 14.98 -2.73 -14.83
N LYS A 253 16.28 -2.49 -14.78
CA LYS A 253 16.90 -1.20 -15.05
C LYS A 253 16.29 -0.05 -14.23
N ALA A 254 16.06 -0.29 -12.92
CA ALA A 254 15.62 0.76 -12.01
C ALA A 254 16.61 1.92 -12.00
N VAL A 255 16.08 3.14 -12.06
CA VAL A 255 16.87 4.39 -12.04
C VAL A 255 16.81 5.10 -10.69
N ARG A 256 16.22 4.47 -9.68
CA ARG A 256 16.12 5.00 -8.31
C ARG A 256 16.58 3.99 -7.27
N THR A 257 17.06 4.49 -6.14
CA THR A 257 17.65 3.70 -5.05
C THR A 257 16.67 2.70 -4.40
N ALA A 258 15.36 2.90 -4.55
CA ALA A 258 14.34 2.02 -4.01
C ALA A 258 13.28 1.57 -5.04
N GLY A 259 13.63 1.54 -6.34
CA GLY A 259 12.72 1.17 -7.42
C GLY A 259 11.80 2.33 -7.81
N GLN A 260 10.53 2.27 -7.43
CA GLN A 260 9.56 3.36 -7.67
C GLN A 260 9.76 4.57 -6.73
N ARG A 261 10.74 4.54 -5.84
CA ARG A 261 10.98 5.54 -4.80
C ARG A 261 12.47 5.77 -4.61
N GLY A 262 12.77 6.76 -3.78
CA GLY A 262 14.13 7.12 -3.46
C GLY A 262 14.72 8.11 -4.43
N GLU A 263 15.98 8.42 -4.24
CA GLU A 263 16.74 9.33 -5.07
C GLU A 263 17.06 8.72 -6.43
N LEU A 264 17.23 9.56 -7.44
CA LEU A 264 17.72 9.12 -8.74
C LEU A 264 19.16 8.60 -8.59
N LEU A 265 19.46 7.55 -9.32
CA LEU A 265 20.82 7.05 -9.46
C LEU A 265 21.64 8.03 -10.31
N PRO A 266 22.98 8.01 -10.21
CA PRO A 266 23.83 8.84 -11.04
C PRO A 266 23.50 8.68 -12.53
N ASP A 267 23.74 9.73 -13.32
CA ASP A 267 23.36 9.80 -14.73
C ASP A 267 23.73 8.53 -15.52
N GLY A 268 22.73 7.95 -16.18
CA GLY A 268 22.86 6.73 -16.96
C GLY A 268 22.97 5.43 -16.14
N ALA A 269 23.07 5.51 -14.83
CA ALA A 269 23.13 4.29 -14.01
C ALA A 269 21.74 3.63 -13.90
N ALA A 270 21.74 2.32 -13.92
CA ALA A 270 20.55 1.52 -13.70
C ALA A 270 20.89 0.18 -13.04
N ARG A 271 20.00 -0.36 -12.23
CA ARG A 271 20.16 -1.66 -11.57
C ARG A 271 18.90 -2.51 -11.67
N ASN A 272 19.09 -3.82 -11.66
CA ASN A 272 17.97 -4.73 -11.50
C ASN A 272 17.72 -4.95 -10.00
N LEU A 273 16.49 -4.66 -9.55
CA LEU A 273 16.07 -4.86 -8.17
C LEU A 273 15.10 -6.03 -8.09
N GLY A 274 15.49 -7.08 -7.39
CA GLY A 274 14.61 -8.18 -7.02
C GLY A 274 14.02 -7.92 -5.63
N ASN A 275 12.69 -7.82 -5.51
CA ASN A 275 12.02 -7.69 -4.22
C ASN A 275 11.10 -8.89 -4.01
N TRP A 276 11.12 -9.47 -2.81
CA TRP A 276 10.28 -10.59 -2.43
C TRP A 276 9.53 -10.29 -1.14
N TYR A 277 8.33 -10.86 -1.04
CA TYR A 277 7.37 -10.59 0.02
C TYR A 277 6.66 -11.88 0.41
N ALA A 278 6.46 -12.07 1.71
CA ALA A 278 5.57 -13.08 2.24
C ALA A 278 4.71 -12.46 3.34
N ASP A 279 3.43 -12.74 3.34
CA ASP A 279 2.47 -12.16 4.28
C ASP A 279 1.61 -13.27 4.90
N LEU A 280 1.30 -13.13 6.19
CA LEU A 280 0.32 -13.90 6.92
C LEU A 280 -0.66 -12.95 7.61
N LEU A 281 -1.94 -13.23 7.52
CA LEU A 281 -3.01 -12.57 8.27
C LEU A 281 -3.92 -13.64 8.87
N LEU A 282 -4.17 -13.55 10.18
CA LEU A 282 -5.14 -14.37 10.89
C LEU A 282 -6.08 -13.48 11.68
N LYS A 283 -7.39 -13.80 11.65
CA LYS A 283 -8.42 -13.11 12.45
C LYS A 283 -9.39 -14.08 13.08
N TYR A 284 -9.76 -13.81 14.34
CA TYR A 284 -10.73 -14.60 15.08
C TYR A 284 -11.25 -13.84 16.30
N ARG A 285 -12.56 -13.61 16.39
CA ARG A 285 -13.28 -13.04 17.55
C ARG A 285 -12.64 -11.78 18.15
N GLY A 286 -12.20 -10.87 17.31
CA GLY A 286 -11.51 -9.63 17.70
C GLY A 286 -10.00 -9.76 17.81
N PHE A 287 -9.44 -10.96 17.79
CA PHE A 287 -8.00 -11.18 17.70
C PHE A 287 -7.53 -11.06 16.25
N SER A 288 -6.42 -10.38 16.04
CA SER A 288 -5.71 -10.25 14.78
C SER A 288 -4.24 -10.61 14.96
N PHE A 289 -3.67 -11.27 13.97
CA PHE A 289 -2.24 -11.54 13.89
C PHE A 289 -1.77 -11.29 12.45
N CYS A 290 -0.73 -10.47 12.31
CA CYS A 290 -0.11 -10.18 11.03
C CYS A 290 1.38 -10.47 11.10
N ALA A 291 1.92 -11.12 10.07
CA ALA A 291 3.36 -11.26 9.89
C ALA A 291 3.72 -10.91 8.44
N ASP A 292 4.77 -10.12 8.27
CA ASP A 292 5.31 -9.74 6.97
C ASP A 292 6.81 -10.06 6.95
N PHE A 293 7.27 -10.66 5.85
CA PHE A 293 8.67 -10.91 5.57
C PHE A 293 9.00 -10.30 4.21
N MET A 294 9.98 -9.41 4.15
CA MET A 294 10.30 -8.64 2.95
C MET A 294 11.80 -8.54 2.75
N GLY A 295 12.24 -8.50 1.50
CA GLY A 295 13.63 -8.28 1.19
C GLY A 295 13.87 -7.72 -0.20
N ARG A 296 15.09 -7.23 -0.39
CA ARG A 296 15.59 -6.70 -1.66
C ARG A 296 16.97 -7.21 -1.96
N THR A 297 17.16 -7.61 -3.23
CA THR A 297 18.45 -7.95 -3.81
C THR A 297 18.78 -6.98 -4.93
N CYS A 298 20.04 -6.64 -5.05
CA CYS A 298 20.61 -5.84 -6.12
C CYS A 298 22.05 -6.32 -6.32
N HIS A 299 22.49 -6.43 -7.56
CA HIS A 299 23.91 -6.62 -7.87
C HIS A 299 24.57 -5.24 -7.88
N ASP A 300 25.75 -5.11 -7.28
CA ASP A 300 26.49 -3.85 -7.12
C ASP A 300 25.62 -2.69 -6.57
N PRO A 301 25.18 -2.78 -5.30
CA PRO A 301 24.24 -1.83 -4.74
C PRO A 301 24.85 -0.46 -4.41
N ILE A 302 26.18 -0.32 -4.45
CA ILE A 302 26.91 0.92 -4.18
C ILE A 302 27.38 1.48 -5.52
N PHE A 303 27.05 2.76 -5.80
CA PHE A 303 27.35 3.38 -7.08
C PHE A 303 28.61 4.24 -7.02
N ASP A 304 28.75 5.01 -5.94
CA ASP A 304 29.83 5.93 -5.76
C ASP A 304 30.07 6.15 -4.27
N ASP A 305 31.33 6.10 -3.87
CA ASP A 305 31.72 6.35 -2.48
C ASP A 305 31.59 7.84 -2.12
N GLU A 306 31.79 8.76 -3.05
CA GLU A 306 31.70 10.19 -2.82
C GLU A 306 30.24 10.69 -2.85
N ALA A 307 29.44 10.24 -3.80
CA ALA A 307 28.05 10.66 -3.97
C ALA A 307 27.08 10.06 -2.93
N ARG A 308 27.52 9.10 -2.10
CA ARG A 308 26.72 8.40 -1.09
C ARG A 308 25.45 7.73 -1.65
N THR A 309 25.37 7.50 -2.95
CA THR A 309 24.23 6.88 -3.61
C THR A 309 24.36 5.38 -3.58
N TRP A 310 23.36 4.71 -3.01
CA TRP A 310 23.36 3.27 -2.83
C TRP A 310 21.94 2.71 -2.72
N VAL A 311 21.78 1.42 -3.06
CA VAL A 311 20.55 0.67 -2.92
C VAL A 311 20.57 -0.11 -1.61
N TYR A 312 19.55 0.07 -0.78
CA TYR A 312 19.41 -0.73 0.43
C TYR A 312 19.07 -2.19 0.04
N THR A 313 20.00 -3.10 0.24
CA THR A 313 19.84 -4.55 0.10
C THR A 313 19.75 -5.20 1.48
N GLY A 314 19.04 -6.34 1.56
CA GLY A 314 18.82 -7.03 2.81
C GLY A 314 17.40 -7.52 2.96
N TRP A 315 17.00 -7.82 4.20
CA TRP A 315 15.67 -8.33 4.52
C TRP A 315 15.20 -7.85 5.88
N GLY A 316 13.95 -8.10 6.18
CA GLY A 316 13.36 -7.81 7.47
C GLY A 316 12.05 -8.55 7.67
N PHE A 317 11.64 -8.65 8.92
CA PHE A 317 10.35 -9.20 9.29
C PHE A 317 9.61 -8.26 10.24
N ASN A 318 8.30 -8.31 10.15
CA ASN A 318 7.36 -7.65 11.03
C ASN A 318 6.37 -8.66 11.56
N VAL A 319 6.16 -8.67 12.86
CA VAL A 319 5.13 -9.48 13.52
C VAL A 319 4.33 -8.56 14.42
N GLN A 320 3.00 -8.62 14.32
CA GLN A 320 2.10 -7.86 15.17
C GLN A 320 0.88 -8.69 15.54
N ALA A 321 0.35 -8.44 16.74
CA ALA A 321 -0.89 -9.01 17.23
C ALA A 321 -1.71 -7.94 17.91
N GLY A 322 -3.03 -7.95 17.67
CA GLY A 322 -3.98 -7.02 18.25
C GLY A 322 -5.20 -7.75 18.80
N TYR A 323 -5.88 -7.12 19.73
CA TYR A 323 -7.16 -7.60 20.25
C TYR A 323 -8.14 -6.45 20.39
N ILE A 324 -9.28 -6.56 19.71
CA ILE A 324 -10.36 -5.55 19.72
C ILE A 324 -11.43 -5.95 20.74
N ILE A 325 -11.60 -5.12 21.75
CA ILE A 325 -12.55 -5.29 22.83
C ILE A 325 -13.85 -4.55 22.48
N ARG A 326 -14.98 -5.28 22.46
CA ARG A 326 -16.33 -4.72 22.23
C ARG A 326 -16.43 -3.84 20.98
N ARG A 327 -15.61 -4.10 19.94
CA ARG A 327 -15.52 -3.33 18.68
C ARG A 327 -15.22 -1.82 18.89
N LYS A 328 -14.58 -1.47 20.00
CA LYS A 328 -14.35 -0.07 20.39
C LYS A 328 -12.91 0.23 20.77
N TRP A 329 -12.25 -0.68 21.46
CA TRP A 329 -10.89 -0.51 21.93
C TRP A 329 -10.00 -1.61 21.39
N GLU A 330 -8.83 -1.26 20.95
CA GLU A 330 -7.80 -2.20 20.51
C GLU A 330 -6.52 -1.97 21.30
N ILE A 331 -5.89 -3.06 21.68
CA ILE A 331 -4.52 -3.08 22.20
C ILE A 331 -3.73 -3.96 21.25
N ALA A 332 -2.61 -3.45 20.76
CA ALA A 332 -1.77 -4.15 19.79
C ALA A 332 -0.29 -4.03 20.14
N LEU A 333 0.46 -5.10 19.88
CA LEU A 333 1.92 -5.15 20.03
C LEU A 333 2.55 -5.52 18.69
N ARG A 334 3.65 -4.84 18.33
CA ARG A 334 4.41 -5.07 17.10
C ARG A 334 5.90 -5.15 17.38
N ARG A 335 6.56 -6.11 16.74
CA ARG A 335 8.01 -6.17 16.63
C ARG A 335 8.40 -6.18 15.16
N SER A 336 9.31 -5.29 14.77
CA SER A 336 9.85 -5.19 13.42
C SER A 336 11.37 -5.19 13.48
N THR A 337 12.01 -5.97 12.59
CA THR A 337 13.47 -6.08 12.54
C THR A 337 13.96 -5.96 11.10
N LEU A 338 15.05 -5.22 10.90
CA LEU A 338 15.73 -5.03 9.62
C LEU A 338 17.16 -5.55 9.71
N PHE A 339 17.60 -6.26 8.67
CA PHE A 339 18.96 -6.75 8.49
C PHE A 339 19.48 -6.28 7.13
N PRO A 340 20.29 -5.20 7.06
CA PRO A 340 21.01 -4.86 5.84
C PRO A 340 22.05 -5.93 5.54
N ARG A 341 22.30 -6.19 4.24
CA ARG A 341 23.44 -7.03 3.84
C ARG A 341 24.75 -6.40 4.26
N SER A 342 25.78 -7.24 4.49
CA SER A 342 27.11 -6.79 4.95
C SER A 342 27.69 -5.66 4.10
N GLU A 343 27.56 -5.75 2.79
CA GLU A 343 28.03 -4.79 1.80
C GLU A 343 27.48 -3.35 1.99
N VAL A 344 26.26 -3.23 2.57
CA VAL A 344 25.60 -1.91 2.77
C VAL A 344 25.46 -1.52 4.25
N GLN A 345 25.98 -2.32 5.19
CA GLN A 345 25.86 -2.02 6.63
C GLN A 345 26.50 -0.68 7.03
N ALA A 346 27.69 -0.40 6.49
CA ALA A 346 28.38 0.86 6.75
C ALA A 346 27.53 2.08 6.29
N ARG A 347 26.87 1.97 5.14
CA ARG A 347 25.99 3.01 4.58
C ARG A 347 24.68 3.10 5.34
N ALA A 348 24.11 1.97 5.76
CA ALA A 348 22.90 1.92 6.58
C ALA A 348 23.13 2.49 7.98
N GLY A 349 24.37 2.47 8.48
CA GLY A 349 24.75 2.91 9.81
C GLY A 349 24.33 1.96 10.93
N TYR A 350 23.98 0.71 10.60
CA TYR A 350 23.66 -0.36 11.55
C TYR A 350 23.77 -1.74 10.89
N GLN A 351 24.03 -2.75 11.72
CA GLN A 351 23.98 -4.16 11.34
C GLN A 351 22.58 -4.75 11.51
N ARG A 352 21.85 -4.25 12.50
CA ARG A 352 20.48 -4.63 12.81
C ARG A 352 19.71 -3.42 13.34
N ARG A 353 18.44 -3.29 12.95
CA ARG A 353 17.52 -2.31 13.51
C ARG A 353 16.25 -2.99 13.96
N ASP A 354 15.90 -2.77 15.21
CA ASP A 354 14.70 -3.27 15.86
C ASP A 354 13.77 -2.13 16.23
N ARG A 355 12.46 -2.34 16.07
CA ARG A 355 11.45 -1.45 16.64
C ARG A 355 10.35 -2.30 17.28
N THR A 356 10.11 -2.06 18.58
CA THR A 356 8.95 -2.60 19.29
C THR A 356 7.95 -1.48 19.48
N THR A 357 6.68 -1.72 19.21
CA THR A 357 5.61 -0.72 19.33
C THR A 357 4.44 -1.32 20.08
N LEU A 358 3.98 -0.64 21.13
CA LEU A 358 2.71 -0.88 21.81
C LEU A 358 1.73 0.19 21.33
N GLY A 359 0.55 -0.21 20.87
CA GLY A 359 -0.49 0.66 20.37
C GLY A 359 -1.80 0.48 21.12
N VAL A 360 -2.53 1.57 21.29
CA VAL A 360 -3.91 1.59 21.78
C VAL A 360 -4.76 2.41 20.82
N SER A 361 -5.86 1.85 20.34
CA SER A 361 -6.79 2.53 19.44
C SER A 361 -8.19 2.58 20.02
N ARG A 362 -8.87 3.72 19.86
CA ARG A 362 -10.28 3.93 20.16
C ARG A 362 -11.05 4.13 18.88
N TYR A 363 -11.88 3.17 18.52
CA TYR A 363 -12.82 3.25 17.39
C TYR A 363 -14.13 3.89 17.85
N ILE A 364 -14.42 5.09 17.35
CA ILE A 364 -15.64 5.85 17.69
C ILE A 364 -16.72 5.54 16.66
N VAL A 365 -16.40 5.66 15.36
CA VAL A 365 -17.23 5.25 14.24
C VAL A 365 -16.39 4.35 13.32
N GLY A 366 -16.11 3.12 13.77
CA GLY A 366 -15.23 2.21 13.05
C GLY A 366 -13.90 2.87 12.71
N HIS A 367 -13.41 2.63 11.48
CA HIS A 367 -12.20 3.27 10.97
C HIS A 367 -12.39 4.73 10.53
N ALA A 368 -13.63 5.20 10.42
CA ALA A 368 -13.90 6.56 9.93
C ALA A 368 -13.62 7.65 10.97
N LEU A 369 -13.80 7.34 12.25
CA LEU A 369 -13.45 8.23 13.35
C LEU A 369 -12.77 7.42 14.43
N LYS A 370 -11.45 7.60 14.58
CA LYS A 370 -10.65 6.90 15.57
C LYS A 370 -9.54 7.76 16.14
N VAL A 371 -9.11 7.42 17.35
CA VAL A 371 -7.94 7.96 18.03
C VAL A 371 -6.96 6.81 18.27
N GLN A 372 -5.70 7.00 17.94
CA GLN A 372 -4.63 6.01 18.11
C GLN A 372 -3.47 6.62 18.88
N ALA A 373 -2.92 5.89 19.83
CA ALA A 373 -1.73 6.25 20.55
C ALA A 373 -0.73 5.10 20.53
N ASP A 374 0.51 5.38 20.13
CA ASP A 374 1.59 4.41 20.02
C ASP A 374 2.79 4.83 20.87
N VAL A 375 3.43 3.84 21.51
CA VAL A 375 4.75 3.98 22.13
C VAL A 375 5.70 3.04 21.42
N SER A 376 6.76 3.56 20.84
CA SER A 376 7.76 2.79 20.10
C SER A 376 9.14 2.93 20.74
N TYR A 377 9.87 1.81 20.82
CA TYR A 377 11.29 1.76 21.15
C TYR A 377 12.07 1.30 19.93
N ASP A 378 12.95 2.17 19.41
CA ASP A 378 13.80 1.93 18.23
C ASP A 378 15.24 1.73 18.69
N ASN A 379 15.83 0.59 18.34
CA ASN A 379 17.21 0.24 18.66
C ASN A 379 17.96 -0.10 17.36
N ARG A 380 19.18 0.45 17.21
CA ARG A 380 20.07 0.16 16.08
C ARG A 380 21.41 -0.34 16.62
N THR A 381 21.69 -1.61 16.36
CA THR A 381 22.99 -2.21 16.72
C THR A 381 24.03 -1.79 15.68
N ARG A 382 25.12 -1.18 16.13
CA ARG A 382 26.26 -0.71 15.32
C ARG A 382 27.51 -1.55 15.58
N ALA A 383 28.42 -1.59 14.62
CA ALA A 383 29.63 -2.44 14.74
C ALA A 383 30.69 -1.88 15.70
N ALA A 384 30.81 -0.55 15.85
CA ALA A 384 31.94 0.10 16.49
C ALA A 384 31.60 1.26 17.44
N THR A 385 30.32 1.53 17.68
CA THR A 385 29.86 2.66 18.51
C THR A 385 28.70 2.23 19.39
N ASP A 386 28.37 3.04 20.40
CA ASP A 386 27.19 2.82 21.23
C ASP A 386 25.92 2.63 20.36
N ASN A 387 25.07 1.72 20.80
CA ASN A 387 23.79 1.49 20.16
C ASN A 387 22.97 2.79 20.14
N TYR A 388 22.31 3.05 19.00
CA TYR A 388 21.38 4.16 18.92
C TYR A 388 20.01 3.70 19.43
N GLU A 389 19.52 4.29 20.50
CA GLU A 389 18.26 3.97 21.13
C GLU A 389 17.38 5.22 21.24
N ARG A 390 16.09 5.08 20.89
CA ARG A 390 15.12 6.18 20.91
C ARG A 390 13.73 5.70 21.30
N TRP A 391 13.07 6.46 22.14
CA TRP A 391 11.64 6.35 22.41
C TRP A 391 10.88 7.30 21.49
N TYR A 392 9.74 6.87 20.98
CA TYR A 392 8.83 7.67 20.17
C TYR A 392 7.40 7.44 20.62
N PHE A 393 6.72 8.53 20.97
CA PHE A 393 5.31 8.56 21.34
C PHE A 393 4.54 9.24 20.20
N ALA A 394 3.46 8.65 19.76
CA ALA A 394 2.62 9.19 18.70
C ALA A 394 1.16 9.19 19.12
N LEU A 395 0.47 10.29 18.87
CA LEU A 395 -0.97 10.42 19.01
C LEU A 395 -1.55 10.82 17.64
N GLN A 396 -2.52 10.07 17.14
CA GLN A 396 -3.18 10.35 15.89
C GLN A 396 -4.69 10.42 16.09
N VAL A 397 -5.30 11.46 15.49
CA VAL A 397 -6.75 11.55 15.33
C VAL A 397 -7.07 11.43 13.85
N GLU A 398 -7.93 10.49 13.51
CA GLU A 398 -8.40 10.25 12.15
C GLU A 398 -9.88 10.58 12.03
N VAL A 399 -10.23 11.32 10.97
CA VAL A 399 -11.60 11.65 10.58
C VAL A 399 -11.77 11.33 9.10
N GLY A 400 -12.82 10.58 8.76
CA GLY A 400 -13.20 10.22 7.41
C GLY A 400 -14.70 10.36 7.16
N LEU A 401 -15.01 10.83 5.95
CA LEU A 401 -16.39 10.87 5.41
C LEU A 401 -16.55 9.74 4.38
#